data_a4de93dec0ad70dea89ad91897b408e1
#
_entry.id   a4de93dec0ad70dea89ad91897b408e1
#
_cell.length_a   1.000
_cell.length_b   1.000
_cell.length_c   1.000
_cell.angle_alpha   90.00
_cell.angle_beta   90.00
_cell.angle_gamma   90.00
#
_symmetry.space_group_name_H-M   'P 1'
#
loop_
_entity.id
_entity.type
_entity.pdbx_description
1 polymer ?
#
loop_
_entity_poly.entity_id
_entity_poly.type
_entity_poly.pdbx_seq_one_letter_code
_entity_poly.pdbx_strand_id
1 'polypeptide(L)'
;MQDKVSIITPSWNSEKYIEKTIESVQKQTYMNWEMIVVDDCSTDRTVEIVEKISEEDPRVRIIRQEVNGGAAKARNRSLCEATGRYIAYLDADDIWKPTKLEKQVEFMKANHCGFSCASYEVIDDEGRALNKEVHMLPSVDYVGFLTNNLLQ
;
A
#
# COMPACT_ATOMS: atom_id res chain seq x y z
N MET A 1 -17.40 10.85 -11.49
CA MET A 1 -17.17 9.68 -10.58
C MET A 1 -15.68 9.52 -10.41
N GLN A 2 -15.16 9.31 -9.20
CA GLN A 2 -13.72 9.05 -8.98
C GLN A 2 -13.37 7.64 -9.51
N ASP A 3 -12.20 7.48 -10.13
CA ASP A 3 -11.69 6.16 -10.51
C ASP A 3 -11.31 5.35 -9.27
N LYS A 4 -11.58 4.05 -9.26
CA LYS A 4 -11.25 3.20 -8.12
C LYS A 4 -9.75 2.92 -8.03
N VAL A 5 -9.19 2.95 -6.82
CA VAL A 5 -7.81 2.56 -6.50
C VAL A 5 -7.84 1.24 -5.75
N SER A 6 -7.11 0.23 -6.23
CA SER A 6 -6.84 -1.00 -5.46
C SER A 6 -5.50 -0.87 -4.75
N ILE A 7 -5.53 -0.98 -3.43
CA ILE A 7 -4.34 -0.91 -2.56
C ILE A 7 -3.90 -2.34 -2.28
N ILE A 8 -2.66 -2.65 -2.62
CA ILE A 8 -2.05 -3.97 -2.55
C ILE A 8 -1.12 -4.02 -1.34
N THR A 9 -1.44 -4.88 -0.37
CA THR A 9 -0.69 -4.99 0.88
C THR A 9 -0.32 -6.44 1.15
N PRO A 10 0.94 -6.85 0.89
CA PRO A 10 1.44 -8.12 1.37
C PRO A 10 1.65 -8.02 2.88
N SER A 11 1.33 -9.08 3.61
CA SER A 11 1.46 -9.10 5.07
C SER A 11 2.03 -10.43 5.54
N TRP A 12 2.94 -10.39 6.50
CA TRP A 12 3.48 -11.54 7.21
C TRP A 12 3.99 -11.14 8.58
N ASN A 13 3.37 -11.68 9.64
CA ASN A 13 3.69 -11.37 11.04
C ASN A 13 3.77 -9.86 11.32
N SER A 14 2.71 -9.14 10.96
CA SER A 14 2.63 -7.69 11.01
C SER A 14 1.69 -7.17 12.11
N GLU A 15 1.36 -7.98 13.13
CA GLU A 15 0.39 -7.62 14.18
C GLU A 15 0.68 -6.28 14.86
N LYS A 16 1.96 -5.89 14.91
CA LYS A 16 2.41 -4.65 15.54
C LYS A 16 2.04 -3.38 14.75
N TYR A 17 1.90 -3.51 13.41
CA TYR A 17 1.82 -2.35 12.52
C TYR A 17 0.54 -2.31 11.69
N ILE A 18 0.00 -3.48 11.28
CA ILE A 18 -1.05 -3.59 10.28
C ILE A 18 -2.31 -2.77 10.60
N GLU A 19 -2.70 -2.64 11.86
CA GLU A 19 -3.83 -1.82 12.28
C GLU A 19 -3.62 -0.35 11.91
N LYS A 20 -2.45 0.23 12.26
CA LYS A 20 -2.09 1.62 11.95
C LYS A 20 -1.98 1.83 10.43
N THR A 21 -1.47 0.85 9.71
CA THR A 21 -1.39 0.86 8.24
C THR A 21 -2.79 0.98 7.64
N ILE A 22 -3.74 0.13 8.04
CA ILE A 22 -5.12 0.16 7.55
C ILE A 22 -5.83 1.45 7.95
N GLU A 23 -5.68 1.91 9.21
CA GLU A 23 -6.21 3.21 9.65
C GLU A 23 -5.74 4.37 8.78
N SER A 24 -4.48 4.35 8.32
CA SER A 24 -3.94 5.40 7.46
C SER A 24 -4.62 5.44 6.08
N VAL A 25 -5.07 4.28 5.60
CA VAL A 25 -5.87 4.15 4.38
C VAL A 25 -7.31 4.63 4.61
N GLN A 26 -7.92 4.25 5.71
CA GLN A 26 -9.28 4.69 6.05
C GLN A 26 -9.40 6.21 6.21
N LYS A 27 -8.30 6.88 6.63
CA LYS A 27 -8.19 8.34 6.78
C LYS A 27 -7.89 9.08 5.47
N GLN A 28 -7.83 8.39 4.32
CA GLN A 28 -7.57 9.05 3.03
C GLN A 28 -8.73 9.95 2.60
N THR A 29 -8.41 11.14 2.08
CA THR A 29 -9.39 12.07 1.48
C THR A 29 -10.00 11.53 0.19
N TYR A 30 -9.29 10.67 -0.52
CA TYR A 30 -9.78 9.95 -1.70
C TYR A 30 -10.60 8.74 -1.28
N MET A 31 -11.91 8.75 -1.50
CA MET A 31 -12.84 7.77 -0.90
C MET A 31 -13.05 6.50 -1.71
N ASN A 32 -12.79 6.53 -3.04
CA ASN A 32 -13.07 5.38 -3.92
C ASN A 32 -11.86 4.44 -4.02
N TRP A 33 -11.64 3.66 -2.96
CA TRP A 33 -10.58 2.66 -2.90
C TRP A 33 -11.10 1.32 -2.35
N GLU A 34 -10.34 0.28 -2.62
CA GLU A 34 -10.37 -1.01 -1.91
C GLU A 34 -8.95 -1.34 -1.44
N MET A 35 -8.83 -2.07 -0.34
CA MET A 35 -7.56 -2.57 0.17
C MET A 35 -7.58 -4.09 0.22
N ILE A 36 -6.58 -4.71 -0.39
CA ILE A 36 -6.45 -6.16 -0.49
C ILE A 36 -5.18 -6.55 0.27
N VAL A 37 -5.38 -7.04 1.49
CA VAL A 37 -4.31 -7.61 2.32
C VAL A 37 -4.16 -9.08 1.95
N VAL A 38 -2.98 -9.49 1.54
CA VAL A 38 -2.67 -10.91 1.33
C VAL A 38 -1.71 -11.36 2.42
N ASP A 39 -2.23 -12.21 3.29
CA ASP A 39 -1.49 -12.83 4.38
C ASP A 39 -0.67 -14.02 3.88
N ASP A 40 0.65 -13.97 4.09
CA ASP A 40 1.60 -14.98 3.65
C ASP A 40 1.93 -15.98 4.77
N CYS A 41 0.90 -16.57 5.37
CA CYS A 41 0.98 -17.54 6.46
C CYS A 41 1.51 -16.94 7.78
N SER A 42 0.94 -15.84 8.25
CA SER A 42 1.24 -15.28 9.56
C SER A 42 0.90 -16.26 10.71
N THR A 43 1.72 -16.22 11.75
CA THR A 43 1.56 -17.03 12.97
C THR A 43 1.22 -16.20 14.21
N ASP A 44 1.20 -14.88 14.06
CA ASP A 44 0.78 -13.90 15.05
C ASP A 44 -0.70 -13.50 14.86
N ARG A 45 -1.14 -12.41 15.49
CA ARG A 45 -2.52 -11.94 15.40
C ARG A 45 -2.84 -11.10 14.16
N THR A 46 -1.95 -11.04 13.16
CA THR A 46 -2.15 -10.23 11.94
C THR A 46 -3.50 -10.52 11.30
N VAL A 47 -3.81 -11.80 11.09
CA VAL A 47 -5.06 -12.23 10.43
C VAL A 47 -6.29 -11.82 11.24
N GLU A 48 -6.29 -12.08 12.55
CA GLU A 48 -7.40 -11.72 13.46
C GLU A 48 -7.69 -10.21 13.41
N ILE A 49 -6.64 -9.38 13.43
CA ILE A 49 -6.77 -7.92 13.37
C ILE A 49 -7.43 -7.48 12.06
N VAL A 50 -6.94 -8.00 10.93
CA VAL A 50 -7.46 -7.59 9.61
C VAL A 50 -8.89 -8.10 9.40
N GLU A 51 -9.23 -9.31 9.84
CA GLU A 51 -10.60 -9.85 9.76
C GLU A 51 -11.58 -8.98 10.53
N LYS A 52 -11.24 -8.60 11.76
CA LYS A 52 -12.07 -7.69 12.55
C LYS A 52 -12.31 -6.35 11.84
N ILE A 53 -11.27 -5.76 11.26
CA ILE A 53 -11.40 -4.50 10.52
C ILE A 53 -12.27 -4.69 9.26
N SER A 54 -12.13 -5.82 8.57
CA SER A 54 -12.91 -6.11 7.36
C SER A 54 -14.40 -6.31 7.62
N GLU A 55 -14.79 -6.74 8.82
CA GLU A 55 -16.19 -6.80 9.26
C GLU A 55 -16.79 -5.39 9.42
N GLU A 56 -15.98 -4.42 9.85
CA GLU A 56 -16.41 -3.02 10.07
C GLU A 56 -16.34 -2.17 8.78
N ASP A 57 -15.36 -2.44 7.92
CA ASP A 57 -15.13 -1.71 6.65
C ASP A 57 -15.00 -2.69 5.47
N PRO A 58 -16.07 -2.89 4.67
CA PRO A 58 -16.06 -3.85 3.56
C PRO A 58 -15.12 -3.48 2.41
N ARG A 59 -14.50 -2.30 2.42
CA ARG A 59 -13.46 -1.92 1.46
C ARG A 59 -12.13 -2.61 1.75
N VAL A 60 -11.94 -3.12 2.98
CA VAL A 60 -10.76 -3.90 3.38
C VAL A 60 -11.07 -5.37 3.26
N ARG A 61 -10.23 -6.12 2.54
CA ARG A 61 -10.37 -7.58 2.39
C ARG A 61 -9.06 -8.26 2.74
N ILE A 62 -9.15 -9.44 3.36
CA ILE A 62 -7.99 -10.31 3.60
C ILE A 62 -8.10 -11.59 2.77
N ILE A 63 -6.96 -12.02 2.23
CA ILE A 63 -6.79 -13.30 1.53
C ILE A 63 -5.63 -14.02 2.19
N ARG A 64 -5.86 -15.25 2.65
CA ARG A 64 -4.82 -16.08 3.25
C ARG A 64 -4.18 -16.98 2.20
N GLN A 65 -2.87 -17.05 2.18
CA GLN A 65 -2.15 -18.03 1.39
C GLN A 65 -2.06 -19.37 2.15
N GLU A 66 -2.08 -20.48 1.44
CA GLU A 66 -1.92 -21.82 2.02
C GLU A 66 -0.45 -22.14 2.35
N VAL A 67 0.47 -21.51 1.63
CA VAL A 67 1.92 -21.71 1.75
C VAL A 67 2.62 -20.37 1.69
N ASN A 68 3.56 -20.17 2.60
CA ASN A 68 4.42 -18.98 2.57
C ASN A 68 5.19 -18.92 1.25
N GLY A 69 4.97 -17.87 0.50
CA GLY A 69 5.53 -17.67 -0.83
C GLY A 69 6.38 -16.42 -0.97
N GLY A 70 6.45 -15.62 0.07
CA GLY A 70 7.13 -14.32 0.12
C GLY A 70 6.31 -13.17 -0.47
N ALA A 71 6.73 -11.95 -0.15
CA ALA A 71 6.02 -10.72 -0.48
C ALA A 71 5.70 -10.57 -1.98
N ALA A 72 6.56 -11.05 -2.87
CA ALA A 72 6.33 -10.99 -4.32
C ALA A 72 5.11 -11.82 -4.75
N LYS A 73 4.95 -13.05 -4.22
CA LYS A 73 3.79 -13.88 -4.49
C LYS A 73 2.52 -13.30 -3.89
N ALA A 74 2.61 -12.76 -2.67
CA ALA A 74 1.49 -12.08 -2.02
C ALA A 74 1.04 -10.86 -2.82
N ARG A 75 1.96 -10.02 -3.31
CA ARG A 75 1.64 -8.89 -4.21
C ARG A 75 0.97 -9.37 -5.52
N ASN A 76 1.51 -10.41 -6.15
CA ASN A 76 0.91 -10.96 -7.38
C ASN A 76 -0.50 -11.52 -7.12
N ARG A 77 -0.73 -12.19 -5.98
CA ARG A 77 -2.06 -12.65 -5.60
C ARG A 77 -3.03 -11.49 -5.44
N SER A 78 -2.61 -10.42 -4.75
CA SER A 78 -3.44 -9.21 -4.59
C SER A 78 -3.79 -8.57 -5.93
N LEU A 79 -2.83 -8.52 -6.88
CA LEU A 79 -3.06 -7.97 -8.21
C LEU A 79 -4.14 -8.72 -9.00
N CYS A 80 -4.23 -10.04 -8.85
CA CYS A 80 -5.27 -10.84 -9.51
C CYS A 80 -6.68 -10.53 -8.97
N GLU A 81 -6.78 -10.00 -7.78
CA GLU A 81 -8.04 -9.67 -7.11
C GLU A 81 -8.42 -8.17 -7.24
N ALA A 82 -7.51 -7.36 -7.76
CA ALA A 82 -7.68 -5.92 -7.90
C ALA A 82 -8.71 -5.58 -8.97
N THR A 83 -9.63 -4.67 -8.66
CA THR A 83 -10.67 -4.20 -9.59
C THR A 83 -10.57 -2.71 -9.91
N GLY A 84 -9.61 -2.01 -9.30
CA GLY A 84 -9.39 -0.60 -9.49
C GLY A 84 -8.70 -0.27 -10.81
N ARG A 85 -8.96 0.92 -11.32
CA ARG A 85 -8.23 1.48 -12.46
C ARG A 85 -6.77 1.78 -12.13
N TYR A 86 -6.50 2.14 -10.88
CA TYR A 86 -5.17 2.40 -10.36
C TYR A 86 -4.79 1.33 -9.34
N ILE A 87 -3.53 0.96 -9.35
CA ILE A 87 -2.93 0.09 -8.34
C ILE A 87 -1.99 0.93 -7.48
N ALA A 88 -2.11 0.81 -6.17
CA ALA A 88 -1.21 1.43 -5.21
C ALA A 88 -0.61 0.35 -4.31
N TYR A 89 0.71 0.39 -4.11
CA TYR A 89 1.41 -0.53 -3.21
C TYR A 89 1.59 0.13 -1.85
N LEU A 90 1.31 -0.63 -0.80
CA LEU A 90 1.49 -0.23 0.59
C LEU A 90 1.96 -1.44 1.38
N ASP A 91 3.13 -1.39 1.97
CA ASP A 91 3.62 -2.46 2.81
C ASP A 91 2.92 -2.43 4.19
N ALA A 92 2.87 -3.57 4.88
CA ALA A 92 2.05 -3.76 6.09
C ALA A 92 2.56 -2.99 7.33
N ASP A 93 3.69 -2.34 7.23
CA ASP A 93 4.36 -1.54 8.25
C ASP A 93 4.52 -0.06 7.88
N ASP A 94 3.97 0.36 6.71
CA ASP A 94 4.01 1.73 6.25
C ASP A 94 2.71 2.50 6.59
N ILE A 95 2.83 3.83 6.66
CA ILE A 95 1.72 4.75 6.95
C ILE A 95 1.61 5.83 5.86
N TRP A 96 0.42 6.03 5.33
CA TRP A 96 0.16 7.08 4.36
C TRP A 96 -0.34 8.37 5.01
N LYS A 97 0.14 9.53 4.49
CA LYS A 97 -0.44 10.84 4.81
C LYS A 97 -1.86 10.94 4.23
N PRO A 98 -2.82 11.60 4.88
CA PRO A 98 -4.25 11.57 4.51
C PRO A 98 -4.57 11.98 3.06
N THR A 99 -3.76 12.82 2.45
CA THR A 99 -3.97 13.31 1.07
C THR A 99 -3.14 12.58 0.02
N LYS A 100 -2.51 11.44 0.38
CA LYS A 100 -1.58 10.75 -0.51
C LYS A 100 -2.25 10.24 -1.79
N LEU A 101 -3.34 9.52 -1.68
CA LEU A 101 -4.04 8.97 -2.86
C LEU A 101 -4.59 10.08 -3.76
N GLU A 102 -5.24 11.09 -3.18
CA GLU A 102 -5.80 12.20 -3.92
C GLU A 102 -4.73 12.91 -4.76
N LYS A 103 -3.65 13.35 -4.11
CA LYS A 103 -2.54 14.02 -4.79
C LYS A 103 -1.89 13.18 -5.89
N GLN A 104 -1.71 11.89 -5.64
CA GLN A 104 -1.04 11.00 -6.58
C GLN A 104 -1.92 10.70 -7.79
N VAL A 105 -3.22 10.46 -7.60
CA VAL A 105 -4.17 10.25 -8.70
C VAL A 105 -4.33 11.52 -9.53
N GLU A 106 -4.44 12.70 -8.90
CA GLU A 106 -4.49 13.98 -9.59
C GLU A 106 -3.23 14.24 -10.41
N PHE A 107 -2.06 13.99 -9.82
CA PHE A 107 -0.78 14.12 -10.52
C PHE A 107 -0.71 13.21 -11.76
N MET A 108 -1.08 11.93 -11.62
CA MET A 108 -1.06 10.98 -12.72
C MET A 108 -2.00 11.39 -13.86
N LYS A 109 -3.18 11.91 -13.52
CA LYS A 109 -4.16 12.41 -14.51
C LYS A 109 -3.65 13.67 -15.21
N ALA A 110 -3.15 14.62 -14.46
CA ALA A 110 -2.68 15.90 -15.02
C ALA A 110 -1.46 15.73 -15.94
N ASN A 111 -0.59 14.79 -15.64
CA ASN A 111 0.64 14.54 -16.40
C ASN A 111 0.54 13.36 -17.38
N HIS A 112 -0.61 12.72 -17.49
CA HIS A 112 -0.84 11.54 -18.35
C HIS A 112 0.19 10.42 -18.15
N CYS A 113 0.70 10.25 -16.91
CA CYS A 113 1.70 9.24 -16.61
C CYS A 113 1.06 7.93 -16.13
N GLY A 114 1.61 6.81 -16.60
CA GLY A 114 1.14 5.46 -16.22
C GLY A 114 1.70 4.97 -14.89
N PHE A 115 2.72 5.64 -14.34
CA PHE A 115 3.38 5.28 -13.10
C PHE A 115 3.82 6.54 -12.34
N SER A 116 3.74 6.50 -11.01
CA SER A 116 4.25 7.56 -10.13
C SER A 116 4.72 6.98 -8.81
N CYS A 117 5.75 7.56 -8.23
CA CYS A 117 6.21 7.29 -6.86
C CYS A 117 6.19 8.58 -6.04
N ALA A 118 6.24 8.43 -4.73
CA ALA A 118 6.25 9.56 -3.80
C ALA A 118 7.50 9.48 -2.91
N SER A 119 8.03 10.64 -2.56
CA SER A 119 9.01 10.75 -1.47
C SER A 119 8.40 10.30 -0.16
N TYR A 120 9.22 9.81 0.76
CA TYR A 120 8.75 9.33 2.05
C TYR A 120 9.64 9.83 3.19
N GLU A 121 9.08 9.82 4.38
CA GLU A 121 9.73 10.15 5.64
C GLU A 121 9.94 8.85 6.43
N VAL A 122 11.11 8.69 7.02
CA VAL A 122 11.40 7.53 7.87
C VAL A 122 10.83 7.79 9.27
N ILE A 123 10.07 6.82 9.78
CA ILE A 123 9.49 6.83 11.12
C ILE A 123 10.08 5.68 11.95
N ASP A 124 10.03 5.82 13.29
CA ASP A 124 10.35 4.72 14.20
C ASP A 124 9.15 3.78 14.41
N ASP A 125 9.36 2.74 15.20
CA ASP A 125 8.37 1.73 15.55
C ASP A 125 7.12 2.30 16.26
N GLU A 126 7.22 3.47 16.87
CA GLU A 126 6.11 4.19 17.49
C GLU A 126 5.39 5.13 16.51
N GLY A 127 5.94 5.30 15.30
CA GLY A 127 5.41 6.20 14.26
C GLY A 127 5.90 7.64 14.38
N ARG A 128 6.99 7.91 15.14
CA ARG A 128 7.59 9.24 15.26
C ARG A 128 8.59 9.49 14.14
N ALA A 129 8.53 10.66 13.53
CA ALA A 129 9.45 11.05 12.47
C ALA A 129 10.90 11.10 12.96
N LEU A 130 11.79 10.47 12.20
CA LEU A 130 13.24 10.46 12.45
C LEU A 130 13.98 11.62 11.76
N ASN A 131 13.23 12.60 11.22
CA ASN A 131 13.77 13.72 10.44
C ASN A 131 14.68 13.30 9.28
N LYS A 132 14.36 12.15 8.70
CA LYS A 132 15.03 11.61 7.51
C LYS A 132 14.01 11.46 6.40
N GLU A 133 14.14 12.28 5.37
CA GLU A 133 13.32 12.19 4.17
C GLU A 133 14.12 11.53 3.03
N VAL A 134 13.45 10.67 2.28
CA VAL A 134 13.98 10.08 1.05
C VAL A 134 13.22 10.70 -0.12
N HIS A 135 13.94 11.47 -0.93
CA HIS A 135 13.37 12.18 -2.07
C HIS A 135 13.49 11.33 -3.33
N MET A 136 12.35 11.13 -4.00
CA MET A 136 12.31 10.51 -5.32
C MET A 136 12.76 11.49 -6.39
N LEU A 137 13.34 10.98 -7.48
CA LEU A 137 13.68 11.80 -8.64
C LEU A 137 12.40 12.39 -9.26
N PRO A 138 12.45 13.65 -9.78
CA PRO A 138 11.28 14.30 -10.38
C PRO A 138 10.69 13.53 -11.56
N SER A 139 11.54 12.89 -12.34
CA SER A 139 11.16 12.01 -13.46
C SER A 139 12.27 11.02 -13.74
N VAL A 140 11.89 9.85 -14.25
CA VAL A 140 12.82 8.79 -14.66
C VAL A 140 12.32 8.21 -15.97
N ASP A 141 13.19 8.14 -16.97
CA ASP A 141 12.91 7.41 -18.19
C ASP A 141 13.07 5.88 -17.99
N TYR A 142 12.74 5.11 -19.02
CA TYR A 142 12.78 3.65 -18.94
C TYR A 142 14.20 3.12 -18.62
N VAL A 143 15.24 3.73 -19.16
CA VAL A 143 16.63 3.32 -18.93
C VAL A 143 17.04 3.65 -17.49
N GLY A 144 16.74 4.85 -17.03
CA GLY A 144 16.99 5.26 -15.64
C GLY A 144 16.25 4.40 -14.63
N PHE A 145 15.02 3.96 -14.95
CA PHE A 145 14.25 3.02 -14.11
C PHE A 145 14.91 1.65 -14.01
N LEU A 146 15.46 1.12 -15.11
CA LEU A 146 16.14 -0.17 -15.12
C LEU A 146 17.51 -0.16 -14.45
N THR A 147 18.21 0.98 -14.46
CA THR A 147 19.57 1.09 -13.94
C THR A 147 19.65 1.54 -12.47
N ASN A 148 18.58 2.17 -11.97
CA ASN A 148 18.50 2.62 -10.58
C ASN A 148 17.38 1.83 -9.88
N ASN A 149 17.70 1.23 -8.73
CA ASN A 149 16.68 0.59 -7.91
C ASN A 149 15.83 1.66 -7.20
N LEU A 150 14.83 2.18 -7.93
CA LEU A 150 13.98 3.30 -7.48
C LEU A 150 12.77 2.83 -6.64
N LEU A 151 12.65 1.53 -6.42
CA LEU A 151 11.54 0.89 -5.70
C LEU A 151 12.04 0.22 -4.40
N GLN A 152 12.98 0.84 -3.71
CA GLN A 152 13.35 0.41 -2.36
C GLN A 152 12.32 0.87 -1.36
#